data_6f1825b381c9f02fa8bd6aea8f083508
#
_entry.id   6f1825b381c9f02fa8bd6aea8f083508
#
_cell.length_a   1.000
_cell.length_b   1.000
_cell.length_c   1.000
_cell.angle_alpha   90.00
_cell.angle_beta   90.00
_cell.angle_gamma   90.00
#
_symmetry.space_group_name_H-M   'P 1'
#
loop_
_entity.id
_entity.type
_entity.pdbx_description
1 polymer ?
#
loop_
_entity_poly.entity_id
_entity_poly.type
_entity_poly.pdbx_seq_one_letter_code
_entity_poly.pdbx_strand_id
1 'polypeptide(L)'
;GEMLYKAYTERLQKLRNAIHKQCRWIKLPEYEELDAACSKDYDKSKIVLSVRNTGMTGRQFHEILLHDYHLQMEMVSAEYVLAMTAVGDSEEGYERLLHALVETDAKINAMLAQNEAKKDALDEEEKLHDWAKLPVVSQKMTIYDAEQRKKILCRLDDAAGEIAADYIYLYPPGIPIVTPG
;
A
#
# COMPACT_ATOMS: atom_id res chain seq x y z
N GLY A 1 5.43 -7.87 -29.16
CA GLY A 1 4.86 -8.22 -27.83
C GLY A 1 5.83 -8.97 -26.95
N GLU A 2 6.24 -10.19 -27.34
CA GLU A 2 7.01 -11.12 -26.49
C GLU A 2 8.37 -10.55 -26.05
N MET A 3 9.12 -9.91 -26.94
CA MET A 3 10.40 -9.27 -26.59
C MET A 3 10.26 -8.17 -25.53
N LEU A 4 9.19 -7.37 -25.58
CA LEU A 4 8.95 -6.31 -24.59
C LEU A 4 8.64 -6.89 -23.21
N TYR A 5 7.84 -7.95 -23.16
CA TYR A 5 7.54 -8.64 -21.91
C TYR A 5 8.77 -9.30 -21.29
N LYS A 6 9.62 -9.91 -22.11
CA LYS A 6 10.88 -10.48 -21.65
C LYS A 6 11.80 -9.42 -21.03
N ALA A 7 12.01 -8.31 -21.73
CA ALA A 7 12.81 -7.20 -21.21
C ALA A 7 12.22 -6.60 -19.92
N TYR A 8 10.90 -6.49 -19.83
CA TYR A 8 10.20 -6.05 -18.63
C TYR A 8 10.41 -6.99 -17.46
N THR A 9 10.20 -8.29 -17.64
CA THR A 9 10.36 -9.27 -16.57
C THR A 9 11.81 -9.35 -16.07
N GLU A 10 12.79 -9.22 -16.96
CA GLU A 10 14.21 -9.16 -16.60
C GLU A 10 14.53 -7.92 -15.76
N ARG A 11 14.02 -6.73 -16.13
CA ARG A 11 14.17 -5.49 -15.35
C ARG A 11 13.51 -5.60 -13.98
N LEU A 12 12.29 -6.10 -13.96
CA LEU A 12 11.55 -6.28 -12.71
C LEU A 12 12.30 -7.22 -11.75
N GLN A 13 12.78 -8.35 -12.23
CA GLN A 13 13.56 -9.28 -11.42
C GLN A 13 14.88 -8.67 -10.92
N LYS A 14 15.56 -7.91 -11.79
CA LYS A 14 16.79 -7.18 -11.42
C LYS A 14 16.53 -6.18 -10.31
N LEU A 15 15.45 -5.38 -10.41
CA LEU A 15 15.05 -4.44 -9.37
C LEU A 15 14.73 -5.15 -8.04
N ARG A 16 13.91 -6.20 -8.07
CA ARG A 16 13.56 -6.96 -6.86
C ARG A 16 14.80 -7.49 -6.16
N ASN A 17 15.71 -8.13 -6.91
CA ASN A 17 16.97 -8.61 -6.38
C ASN A 17 17.86 -7.50 -5.79
N ALA A 18 17.88 -6.33 -6.44
CA ALA A 18 18.64 -5.18 -5.96
C ALA A 18 18.06 -4.62 -4.64
N ILE A 19 16.74 -4.54 -4.51
CA ILE A 19 16.07 -4.14 -3.27
C ILE A 19 16.46 -5.09 -2.13
N HIS A 20 16.32 -6.40 -2.32
CA HIS A 20 16.70 -7.39 -1.31
C HIS A 20 18.18 -7.31 -0.89
N LYS A 21 19.05 -6.99 -1.84
CA LYS A 21 20.48 -6.89 -1.57
C LYS A 21 20.90 -5.61 -0.87
N GLN A 22 20.23 -4.49 -1.16
CA GLN A 22 20.69 -3.16 -0.76
C GLN A 22 19.87 -2.53 0.37
N CYS A 23 18.61 -2.97 0.56
CA CYS A 23 17.76 -2.47 1.65
C CYS A 23 17.74 -3.46 2.81
N ARG A 24 17.98 -2.95 4.01
CA ARG A 24 17.95 -3.72 5.25
C ARG A 24 16.60 -3.58 5.97
N TRP A 25 16.05 -2.39 5.99
CA TRP A 25 14.89 -2.01 6.78
C TRP A 25 13.61 -1.98 5.95
N ILE A 26 13.69 -1.46 4.73
CA ILE A 26 12.59 -1.55 3.77
C ILE A 26 12.53 -2.97 3.25
N LYS A 27 11.39 -3.65 3.47
CA LYS A 27 11.19 -5.04 3.07
C LYS A 27 10.31 -5.14 1.84
N LEU A 28 10.68 -6.04 0.96
CA LEU A 28 9.90 -6.47 -0.20
C LEU A 28 9.50 -7.93 0.03
N PRO A 29 8.28 -8.22 0.55
CA PRO A 29 7.86 -9.59 0.79
C PRO A 29 7.85 -10.42 -0.50
N GLU A 30 8.28 -11.66 -0.42
CA GLU A 30 8.19 -12.63 -1.52
C GLU A 30 7.06 -13.63 -1.25
N TYR A 31 6.62 -14.34 -2.30
CA TYR A 31 5.49 -15.26 -2.20
C TYR A 31 5.68 -16.33 -1.12
N GLU A 32 6.91 -16.82 -0.98
CA GLU A 32 7.28 -17.86 -0.02
C GLU A 32 7.19 -17.40 1.44
N GLU A 33 7.16 -16.08 1.68
CA GLU A 33 7.02 -15.47 3.00
C GLU A 33 5.56 -15.20 3.36
N LEU A 34 4.64 -15.34 2.39
CA LEU A 34 3.21 -15.10 2.60
C LEU A 34 2.52 -16.33 3.18
N ASP A 35 1.53 -16.10 4.03
CA ASP A 35 0.70 -17.19 4.56
C ASP A 35 -0.09 -17.86 3.42
N ALA A 36 0.21 -19.12 3.16
CA ALA A 36 -0.45 -19.92 2.13
C ALA A 36 -1.98 -20.07 2.36
N ALA A 37 -2.48 -19.86 3.57
CA ALA A 37 -3.91 -19.83 3.85
C ALA A 37 -4.59 -18.57 3.31
N CYS A 38 -3.84 -17.46 3.21
CA CYS A 38 -4.35 -16.15 2.79
C CYS A 38 -3.96 -15.79 1.36
N SER A 39 -2.91 -16.39 0.80
CA SER A 39 -2.38 -16.04 -0.51
C SER A 39 -2.33 -17.26 -1.43
N LYS A 40 -3.10 -17.20 -2.53
CA LYS A 40 -3.13 -18.27 -3.54
C LYS A 40 -2.25 -17.97 -4.75
N ASP A 41 -1.91 -16.70 -4.94
CA ASP A 41 -1.09 -16.24 -6.06
C ASP A 41 -0.41 -14.91 -5.72
N TYR A 42 0.64 -14.55 -6.45
CA TYR A 42 1.45 -13.37 -6.20
C TYR A 42 1.91 -12.71 -7.50
N ASP A 43 1.39 -11.53 -7.76
CA ASP A 43 1.77 -10.73 -8.91
C ASP A 43 3.06 -9.93 -8.61
N LYS A 44 4.18 -10.38 -9.15
CA LYS A 44 5.49 -9.74 -8.98
C LYS A 44 5.58 -8.32 -9.54
N SER A 45 4.64 -7.91 -10.41
CA SER A 45 4.56 -6.54 -10.93
C SER A 45 4.08 -5.54 -9.87
N LYS A 46 3.44 -6.03 -8.82
CA LYS A 46 3.02 -5.28 -7.64
C LYS A 46 4.15 -5.29 -6.62
N ILE A 47 4.82 -4.16 -6.48
CA ILE A 47 5.96 -4.02 -5.57
C ILE A 47 5.46 -3.47 -4.23
N VAL A 48 5.26 -4.37 -3.27
CA VAL A 48 4.90 -4.01 -1.89
C VAL A 48 6.18 -3.66 -1.13
N LEU A 49 6.27 -2.44 -0.65
CA LEU A 49 7.43 -1.92 0.08
C LEU A 49 7.02 -1.65 1.53
N SER A 50 7.41 -2.54 2.43
CA SER A 50 7.06 -2.46 3.84
C SER A 50 8.11 -1.70 4.64
N VAL A 51 7.65 -0.76 5.47
CA VAL A 51 8.46 -0.05 6.47
C VAL A 51 8.12 -0.49 7.89
N ARG A 52 7.51 -1.66 8.03
CA ARG A 52 7.17 -2.24 9.34
C ARG A 52 8.39 -2.35 10.23
N ASN A 53 8.23 -2.05 11.52
CA ASN A 53 9.30 -2.07 12.52
C ASN A 53 10.43 -1.06 12.28
N THR A 54 10.19 0.00 11.50
CA THR A 54 11.18 1.06 11.26
C THR A 54 10.90 2.35 12.06
N GLY A 55 9.74 2.43 12.71
CA GLY A 55 9.26 3.66 13.32
C GLY A 55 8.70 4.68 12.30
N MET A 56 8.69 4.33 11.00
CA MET A 56 8.11 5.14 9.93
C MET A 56 6.76 4.55 9.53
N THR A 57 5.77 5.39 9.31
CA THR A 57 4.48 4.97 8.74
C THR A 57 4.55 4.90 7.22
N GLY A 58 3.68 4.08 6.60
CA GLY A 58 3.59 4.03 5.13
C GLY A 58 3.23 5.39 4.53
N ARG A 59 2.45 6.23 5.24
CA ARG A 59 2.17 7.60 4.81
C ARG A 59 3.43 8.47 4.78
N GLN A 60 4.22 8.46 5.83
CA GLN A 60 5.49 9.22 5.86
C GLN A 60 6.43 8.74 4.76
N PHE A 61 6.49 7.44 4.54
CA PHE A 61 7.28 6.87 3.46
C PHE A 61 6.78 7.30 2.07
N HIS A 62 5.47 7.30 1.86
CA HIS A 62 4.87 7.81 0.61
C HIS A 62 5.20 9.28 0.36
N GLU A 63 5.09 10.14 1.39
CA GLU A 63 5.41 11.57 1.27
C GLU A 63 6.88 11.79 0.85
N ILE A 64 7.81 11.02 1.42
CA ILE A 64 9.22 11.04 1.03
C ILE A 64 9.37 10.65 -0.44
N LEU A 65 8.78 9.51 -0.86
CA LEU A 65 8.88 9.04 -2.24
C LEU A 65 8.27 10.05 -3.23
N LEU A 66 7.16 10.67 -2.87
CA LEU A 66 6.46 11.64 -3.73
C LEU A 66 7.23 12.95 -3.85
N HIS A 67 7.61 13.55 -2.73
CA HIS A 67 8.15 14.92 -2.72
C HIS A 67 9.65 14.96 -3.01
N ASP A 68 10.43 14.03 -2.47
CA ASP A 68 11.89 14.07 -2.63
C ASP A 68 12.33 13.37 -3.93
N TYR A 69 11.58 12.34 -4.38
CA TYR A 69 11.99 11.50 -5.52
C TYR A 69 11.01 11.54 -6.71
N HIS A 70 9.87 12.25 -6.58
CA HIS A 70 8.82 12.34 -7.60
C HIS A 70 8.28 10.97 -8.05
N LEU A 71 8.09 10.07 -7.08
CA LEU A 71 7.56 8.72 -7.26
C LEU A 71 6.17 8.64 -6.65
N GLN A 72 5.14 8.55 -7.50
CA GLN A 72 3.76 8.33 -7.08
C GLN A 72 3.51 6.84 -6.84
N MET A 73 3.08 6.49 -5.65
CA MET A 73 2.66 5.12 -5.32
C MET A 73 1.19 4.92 -5.65
N GLU A 74 0.83 3.70 -5.99
CA GLU A 74 -0.55 3.30 -6.29
C GLU A 74 -1.41 3.25 -5.02
N MET A 75 -0.85 2.73 -3.93
CA MET A 75 -1.56 2.58 -2.67
C MET A 75 -0.64 2.86 -1.50
N VAL A 76 -1.24 3.41 -0.43
CA VAL A 76 -0.58 3.67 0.85
C VAL A 76 -1.37 2.99 1.95
N SER A 77 -0.68 2.24 2.79
CA SER A 77 -1.23 1.64 4.01
C SER A 77 -0.47 2.17 5.23
N ALA A 78 -0.82 1.70 6.41
CA ALA A 78 -0.14 2.13 7.63
C ALA A 78 1.35 1.78 7.63
N GLU A 79 1.69 0.59 7.13
CA GLU A 79 3.04 0.02 7.25
C GLU A 79 3.73 -0.23 5.90
N TYR A 80 3.06 0.06 4.78
CA TYR A 80 3.62 -0.18 3.45
C TYR A 80 3.07 0.77 2.40
N VAL A 81 3.77 0.84 1.29
CA VAL A 81 3.29 1.43 0.05
C VAL A 81 3.33 0.38 -1.06
N LEU A 82 2.49 0.56 -2.07
CA LEU A 82 2.42 -0.30 -3.25
C LEU A 82 2.82 0.49 -4.48
N ALA A 83 3.85 0.05 -5.17
CA ALA A 83 4.18 0.52 -6.52
C ALA A 83 3.68 -0.48 -7.56
N MET A 84 3.13 0.01 -8.65
CA MET A 84 2.79 -0.78 -9.82
C MET A 84 3.82 -0.55 -10.91
N THR A 85 4.22 -1.63 -11.57
CA THR A 85 5.12 -1.56 -12.72
C THR A 85 4.44 -2.07 -13.98
N ALA A 86 4.87 -1.57 -15.13
CA ALA A 86 4.32 -1.91 -16.43
C ALA A 86 5.41 -2.07 -17.49
N VAL A 87 5.05 -2.70 -18.60
CA VAL A 87 5.94 -2.90 -19.76
C VAL A 87 6.48 -1.59 -20.31
N GLY A 88 5.70 -0.50 -20.16
CA GLY A 88 6.06 0.83 -20.67
C GLY A 88 6.98 1.64 -19.76
N ASP A 89 7.29 1.15 -18.56
CA ASP A 89 8.16 1.89 -17.65
C ASP A 89 9.59 1.97 -18.17
N SER A 90 10.22 3.13 -17.98
CA SER A 90 11.60 3.37 -18.40
C SER A 90 12.62 2.77 -17.43
N GLU A 91 13.82 2.48 -17.91
CA GLU A 91 14.95 2.08 -17.05
C GLU A 91 15.22 3.14 -15.97
N GLU A 92 15.14 4.43 -16.33
CA GLU A 92 15.30 5.56 -15.41
C GLU A 92 14.29 5.49 -14.24
N GLY A 93 13.04 5.09 -14.49
CA GLY A 93 12.03 4.92 -13.44
C GLY A 93 12.43 3.85 -12.43
N TYR A 94 12.96 2.73 -12.90
CA TYR A 94 13.46 1.65 -12.04
C TYR A 94 14.69 2.08 -11.23
N GLU A 95 15.63 2.77 -11.85
CA GLU A 95 16.83 3.29 -11.19
C GLU A 95 16.47 4.32 -10.13
N ARG A 96 15.55 5.23 -10.44
CA ARG A 96 15.03 6.24 -9.50
C ARG A 96 14.37 5.59 -8.29
N LEU A 97 13.53 4.57 -8.51
CA LEU A 97 12.91 3.84 -7.41
C LEU A 97 13.97 3.17 -6.52
N LEU A 98 14.91 2.44 -7.11
CA LEU A 98 15.97 1.77 -6.33
C LEU A 98 16.81 2.79 -5.54
N HIS A 99 17.18 3.91 -6.16
CA HIS A 99 17.93 4.98 -5.50
C HIS A 99 17.16 5.54 -4.30
N ALA A 100 15.88 5.87 -4.49
CA ALA A 100 15.01 6.37 -3.44
C ALA A 100 14.90 5.40 -2.25
N LEU A 101 14.78 4.10 -2.54
CA LEU A 101 14.69 3.07 -1.51
C LEU A 101 16.00 2.94 -0.73
N VAL A 102 17.13 2.90 -1.40
CA VAL A 102 18.44 2.78 -0.74
C VAL A 102 18.76 3.99 0.14
N GLU A 103 18.48 5.20 -0.34
CA GLU A 103 18.69 6.42 0.46
C GLU A 103 17.75 6.49 1.67
N THR A 104 16.47 6.11 1.47
CA THR A 104 15.49 6.10 2.58
C THR A 104 15.85 5.03 3.60
N ASP A 105 16.28 3.85 3.16
CA ASP A 105 16.75 2.78 4.04
C ASP A 105 17.95 3.20 4.90
N ALA A 106 18.89 3.95 4.31
CA ALA A 106 20.02 4.53 5.03
C ALA A 106 19.58 5.58 6.06
N LYS A 107 18.59 6.43 5.72
CA LYS A 107 17.99 7.38 6.68
C LYS A 107 17.31 6.66 7.85
N ILE A 108 16.55 5.60 7.57
CA ILE A 108 15.95 4.75 8.62
C ILE A 108 17.03 4.15 9.52
N ASN A 109 18.08 3.60 8.94
CA ASN A 109 19.19 3.03 9.70
C ASN A 109 19.83 4.06 10.66
N ALA A 110 20.05 5.28 10.19
CA ALA A 110 20.60 6.36 11.01
C ALA A 110 19.64 6.78 12.14
N MET A 111 18.34 6.86 11.85
CA MET A 111 17.30 7.18 12.85
C MET A 111 17.23 6.12 13.95
N LEU A 112 17.24 4.85 13.58
CA LEU A 112 17.18 3.74 14.53
C LEU A 112 18.44 3.68 15.43
N ALA A 113 19.62 3.89 14.86
CA ALA A 113 20.85 3.97 15.62
C ALA A 113 20.86 5.12 16.66
N GLN A 114 20.22 6.25 16.32
CA GLN A 114 20.05 7.37 17.26
C GLN A 114 19.01 7.07 18.36
N ASN A 115 17.95 6.32 18.02
CA ASN A 115 16.89 5.95 18.96
C ASN A 115 17.32 4.81 19.90
N GLU A 116 18.18 3.90 19.47
CA GLU A 116 18.80 2.90 20.38
C GLU A 116 19.61 3.56 21.50
N ALA A 117 20.17 4.75 21.25
CA ALA A 117 20.80 5.56 22.28
C ALA A 117 19.81 6.25 23.23
N LYS A 118 18.49 6.24 22.95
CA LYS A 118 17.41 6.86 23.73
C LYS A 118 16.37 5.85 24.23
N LYS A 119 16.74 4.60 24.44
CA LYS A 119 15.85 3.45 24.66
C LYS A 119 14.96 3.47 25.90
N ASP A 120 14.78 4.59 26.57
CA ASP A 120 13.92 4.72 27.76
C ASP A 120 12.55 5.41 27.50
N ALA A 121 12.14 5.61 26.24
CA ALA A 121 10.95 6.44 25.93
C ALA A 121 10.02 5.97 24.81
N LEU A 122 10.05 4.74 24.36
CA LEU A 122 9.14 4.28 23.28
C LEU A 122 8.40 3.00 23.65
N ASP A 123 7.50 3.11 24.64
CA ASP A 123 6.32 2.24 24.76
C ASP A 123 5.10 2.95 24.12
N GLU A 124 5.16 3.16 22.83
CA GLU A 124 3.98 3.46 22.03
C GLU A 124 3.92 2.47 20.85
N GLU A 125 3.55 1.24 21.14
CA GLU A 125 2.76 0.43 20.23
C GLU A 125 1.43 1.16 20.02
N GLU A 126 1.48 2.23 19.26
CA GLU A 126 0.30 2.95 18.87
C GLU A 126 -0.58 2.00 18.08
N LYS A 127 -1.71 1.72 18.65
CA LYS A 127 -2.93 1.03 18.22
C LYS A 127 -3.20 1.07 16.70
N LEU A 128 -2.26 0.57 15.91
CA LEU A 128 -2.41 0.37 14.46
C LEU A 128 -3.52 -0.64 14.14
N HIS A 129 -4.10 -1.27 15.17
CA HIS A 129 -4.99 -2.41 15.01
C HIS A 129 -6.47 -2.06 14.89
N ASP A 130 -6.88 -0.82 15.22
CA ASP A 130 -8.32 -0.51 15.33
C ASP A 130 -8.96 -0.07 14.01
N TRP A 131 -8.21 0.58 13.12
CA TRP A 131 -8.73 0.98 11.81
C TRP A 131 -8.74 -0.16 10.77
N ALA A 132 -8.02 -1.25 11.01
CA ALA A 132 -8.07 -2.45 10.16
C ALA A 132 -9.35 -3.28 10.37
N LYS A 133 -10.13 -2.98 11.41
CA LYS A 133 -11.43 -3.61 11.61
C LYS A 133 -12.47 -2.88 10.77
N LEU A 134 -12.72 -3.39 9.57
CA LEU A 134 -13.85 -2.90 8.78
C LEU A 134 -15.14 -3.09 9.58
N PRO A 135 -16.02 -2.06 9.62
CA PRO A 135 -17.30 -2.21 10.27
C PRO A 135 -18.10 -3.34 9.61
N VAL A 136 -18.78 -4.13 10.42
CA VAL A 136 -19.68 -5.14 9.89
C VAL A 136 -20.89 -4.43 9.31
N VAL A 137 -20.96 -4.39 8.00
CA VAL A 137 -22.13 -3.90 7.26
C VAL A 137 -23.12 -5.05 7.05
N SER A 138 -24.41 -4.74 7.04
CA SER A 138 -25.46 -5.75 6.79
C SER A 138 -26.23 -5.38 5.53
N GLN A 139 -26.26 -6.28 4.56
CA GLN A 139 -27.09 -6.15 3.38
C GLN A 139 -28.58 -6.15 3.76
N LYS A 140 -29.34 -5.16 3.28
CA LYS A 140 -30.77 -5.03 3.50
C LYS A 140 -31.62 -5.34 2.28
N MET A 141 -31.05 -5.19 1.11
CA MET A 141 -31.65 -5.52 -0.18
C MET A 141 -30.57 -5.81 -1.22
N THR A 142 -30.95 -6.27 -2.38
CA THR A 142 -30.00 -6.47 -3.49
C THR A 142 -29.56 -5.11 -4.06
N ILE A 143 -28.38 -5.06 -4.68
CA ILE A 143 -27.89 -3.86 -5.40
C ILE A 143 -28.93 -3.41 -6.42
N TYR A 144 -29.51 -4.35 -7.18
CA TYR A 144 -30.54 -4.08 -8.16
C TYR A 144 -31.77 -3.39 -7.54
N ASP A 145 -32.28 -3.91 -6.43
CA ASP A 145 -33.44 -3.32 -5.74
C ASP A 145 -33.15 -1.92 -5.21
N ALA A 146 -31.93 -1.71 -4.67
CA ALA A 146 -31.51 -0.38 -4.18
C ALA A 146 -31.44 0.64 -5.34
N GLU A 147 -30.93 0.23 -6.49
CA GLU A 147 -30.84 1.08 -7.67
C GLU A 147 -32.20 1.50 -8.24
N GLN A 148 -33.24 0.64 -8.13
CA GLN A 148 -34.60 0.93 -8.61
C GLN A 148 -35.42 1.81 -7.68
N ARG A 149 -34.97 2.03 -6.44
CA ARG A 149 -35.70 2.84 -5.48
C ARG A 149 -35.45 4.33 -5.65
N LYS A 150 -36.37 5.13 -5.15
CA LYS A 150 -36.18 6.59 -5.07
C LYS A 150 -34.99 6.89 -4.15
N LYS A 151 -34.01 7.59 -4.69
CA LYS A 151 -32.81 8.02 -3.96
C LYS A 151 -33.03 9.41 -3.38
N ILE A 152 -32.48 9.66 -2.20
CA ILE A 152 -32.40 10.97 -1.56
C ILE A 152 -30.94 11.36 -1.41
N LEU A 153 -30.64 12.64 -1.52
CA LEU A 153 -29.32 13.16 -1.22
C LEU A 153 -29.31 13.61 0.26
N CYS A 154 -28.35 13.10 1.02
CA CYS A 154 -28.15 13.51 2.41
C CYS A 154 -26.66 13.82 2.65
N ARG A 155 -26.36 14.49 3.75
CA ARG A 155 -24.97 14.67 4.18
C ARG A 155 -24.44 13.34 4.71
N LEU A 156 -23.13 13.12 4.60
CA LEU A 156 -22.51 11.88 5.08
C LEU A 156 -22.74 11.68 6.60
N ASP A 157 -22.69 12.77 7.36
CA ASP A 157 -22.92 12.74 8.82
C ASP A 157 -24.34 12.28 9.19
N ASP A 158 -25.31 12.51 8.30
CA ASP A 158 -26.72 12.16 8.49
C ASP A 158 -27.07 10.80 7.87
N ALA A 159 -26.13 10.13 7.21
CA ALA A 159 -26.35 8.87 6.49
C ALA A 159 -26.29 7.62 7.39
N ALA A 160 -25.89 7.76 8.65
CA ALA A 160 -25.77 6.63 9.56
C ALA A 160 -27.12 5.95 9.80
N GLY A 161 -27.21 4.64 9.51
CA GLY A 161 -28.44 3.85 9.62
C GLY A 161 -29.31 3.82 8.36
N GLU A 162 -28.99 4.61 7.36
CA GLU A 162 -29.66 4.59 6.05
C GLU A 162 -29.11 3.48 5.15
N ILE A 163 -29.88 3.12 4.12
CA ILE A 163 -29.46 2.16 3.11
C ILE A 163 -28.71 2.91 2.01
N ALA A 164 -27.47 2.51 1.74
CA ALA A 164 -26.69 3.12 0.68
C ALA A 164 -27.38 2.94 -0.69
N ALA A 165 -27.49 4.02 -1.42
CA ALA A 165 -28.03 4.04 -2.79
C ALA A 165 -26.92 4.12 -3.84
N ASP A 166 -25.67 4.27 -3.40
CA ASP A 166 -24.50 4.36 -4.25
C ASP A 166 -23.29 3.74 -3.54
N TYR A 167 -22.20 3.54 -4.30
CA TYR A 167 -20.96 3.00 -3.76
C TYR A 167 -20.19 4.07 -2.99
N ILE A 168 -19.60 3.69 -1.87
CA ILE A 168 -18.61 4.50 -1.15
C ILE A 168 -17.27 3.79 -1.25
N TYR A 169 -16.29 4.48 -1.80
CA TYR A 169 -14.95 3.95 -2.07
C TYR A 169 -13.90 4.57 -1.15
N LEU A 170 -12.96 3.76 -0.74
CA LEU A 170 -11.67 4.23 -0.24
C LEU A 170 -10.71 4.32 -1.42
N TYR A 171 -10.20 5.51 -1.68
CA TYR A 171 -9.31 5.75 -2.81
C TYR A 171 -8.00 6.42 -2.35
N PRO A 172 -6.85 6.09 -2.89
CA PRO A 172 -6.55 4.98 -3.81
C PRO A 172 -6.50 3.60 -3.11
N PRO A 173 -6.72 2.46 -3.81
CA PRO A 173 -6.93 2.29 -5.24
C PRO A 173 -8.40 2.27 -5.70
N GLY A 174 -9.35 2.48 -4.81
CA GLY A 174 -10.77 2.42 -5.13
C GLY A 174 -11.44 1.14 -4.61
N ILE A 175 -11.22 0.85 -3.32
CA ILE A 175 -11.86 -0.29 -2.65
C ILE A 175 -13.25 0.13 -2.19
N PRO A 176 -14.32 -0.54 -2.65
CA PRO A 176 -15.65 -0.26 -2.15
C PRO A 176 -15.75 -0.70 -0.69
N ILE A 177 -16.05 0.24 0.21
CA ILE A 177 -16.29 -0.01 1.64
C ILE A 177 -17.77 -0.12 1.96
N VAL A 178 -18.61 0.46 1.13
CA VAL A 178 -20.07 0.29 1.17
C VAL A 178 -20.57 0.13 -0.26
N THR A 179 -21.46 -0.82 -0.46
CA THR A 179 -22.17 -1.07 -1.74
C THR A 179 -23.64 -0.72 -1.57
N PRO A 180 -24.35 -0.40 -2.68
CA PRO A 180 -25.81 -0.21 -2.62
C PRO A 180 -26.52 -1.43 -2.05
N GLY A 181 -27.53 -1.22 -1.18
CA GLY A 181 -28.37 -2.26 -0.60
C GLY A 181 -27.86 -2.83 0.70
#